data_3e2ce64286b8fd1ee2ecbb4d0bab75db
#
_entry.id   3e2ce64286b8fd1ee2ecbb4d0bab75db
#
_cell.length_a   1.000
_cell.length_b   1.000
_cell.length_c   1.000
_cell.angle_alpha   90.00
_cell.angle_beta   90.00
_cell.angle_gamma   90.00
#
_symmetry.space_group_name_H-M   'P 1'
#
loop_
_entity.id
_entity.type
_entity.pdbx_description
1 polymer ?
#
loop_
_entity_poly.entity_id
_entity_poly.type
_entity_poly.pdbx_seq_one_letter_code
_entity_poly.pdbx_strand_id
1 'polypeptide(L)'
;MYSALEAVLMVAAAPVQLEEFARVTGEPVHRVRSALEHLKADYDGVIGNTPAHSPRDGAAGYDGRSASRDAVPAARVRGFELREVAGGWRIYSRSEHAQLVTDFVVEGSSSRLSQAALETLAVVAYLQPVSRSRVSAIRGVNVDGVVRTLVQRGLLTAHEREEATGSVLYSTTPLFLEKLGLGSLDELPDIAPLLPGTDQLDDIED
;
A
#
# COMPACT_ATOMS: atom_id res chain seq x y z
N MET A 1 -21.27 -5.03 -12.38
CA MET A 1 -20.53 -4.97 -11.10
C MET A 1 -19.06 -4.58 -11.30
N TYR A 2 -18.24 -5.32 -12.06
CA TYR A 2 -16.80 -5.01 -12.24
C TYR A 2 -16.52 -3.56 -12.67
N SER A 3 -17.14 -3.07 -13.75
CA SER A 3 -16.90 -1.69 -14.20
C SER A 3 -17.33 -0.62 -13.20
N ALA A 4 -18.32 -0.91 -12.34
CA ALA A 4 -18.70 -0.01 -11.27
C ALA A 4 -17.62 0.05 -10.17
N LEU A 5 -17.04 -1.10 -9.81
CA LEU A 5 -15.92 -1.17 -8.86
C LEU A 5 -14.69 -0.45 -9.41
N GLU A 6 -14.36 -0.65 -10.68
CA GLU A 6 -13.26 0.06 -11.36
C GLU A 6 -13.48 1.58 -11.36
N ALA A 7 -14.71 2.04 -11.60
CA ALA A 7 -15.03 3.47 -11.60
C ALA A 7 -14.83 4.10 -10.20
N VAL A 8 -15.21 3.38 -9.14
CA VAL A 8 -14.98 3.84 -7.75
C VAL A 8 -13.49 3.84 -7.45
N LEU A 9 -12.76 2.76 -7.78
CA LEU A 9 -11.32 2.66 -7.56
C LEU A 9 -10.53 3.75 -8.28
N MET A 10 -10.96 4.16 -9.46
CA MET A 10 -10.30 5.19 -10.27
C MET A 10 -10.36 6.58 -9.60
N VAL A 11 -11.40 6.90 -8.87
CA VAL A 11 -11.58 8.21 -8.22
C VAL A 11 -11.20 8.20 -6.74
N ALA A 12 -10.94 7.03 -6.17
CA ALA A 12 -10.65 6.88 -4.75
C ALA A 12 -9.29 7.50 -4.40
N ALA A 13 -9.30 8.49 -3.52
CA ALA A 13 -8.10 9.14 -3.01
C ALA A 13 -7.43 8.36 -1.87
N ALA A 14 -8.16 7.45 -1.21
CA ALA A 14 -7.72 6.59 -0.12
C ALA A 14 -8.23 5.15 -0.34
N PRO A 15 -7.67 4.14 0.37
CA PRO A 15 -8.21 2.77 0.31
C PRO A 15 -9.69 2.72 0.70
N VAL A 16 -10.51 2.07 -0.12
CA VAL A 16 -11.96 1.96 0.05
C VAL A 16 -12.30 0.64 0.71
N GLN A 17 -13.09 0.68 1.79
CA GLN A 17 -13.51 -0.51 2.53
C GLN A 17 -14.61 -1.28 1.77
N LEU A 18 -14.71 -2.59 2.04
CA LEU A 18 -15.70 -3.46 1.37
C LEU A 18 -17.14 -3.00 1.60
N GLU A 19 -17.45 -2.52 2.80
CA GLU A 19 -18.75 -2.00 3.18
C GLU A 19 -19.15 -0.77 2.36
N GLU A 20 -18.20 0.07 2.05
CA GLU A 20 -18.41 1.25 1.20
C GLU A 20 -18.71 0.84 -0.25
N PHE A 21 -17.94 -0.09 -0.81
CA PHE A 21 -18.27 -0.66 -2.12
C PHE A 21 -19.66 -1.31 -2.13
N ALA A 22 -19.98 -2.10 -1.11
CA ALA A 22 -21.30 -2.75 -0.97
C ALA A 22 -22.42 -1.70 -0.94
N ARG A 23 -22.24 -0.62 -0.19
CA ARG A 23 -23.19 0.48 -0.08
C ARG A 23 -23.44 1.18 -1.42
N VAL A 24 -22.37 1.49 -2.18
CA VAL A 24 -22.51 2.26 -3.44
C VAL A 24 -22.95 1.39 -4.62
N THR A 25 -22.64 0.09 -4.60
CA THR A 25 -23.04 -0.84 -5.68
C THR A 25 -24.37 -1.53 -5.42
N GLY A 26 -24.86 -1.54 -4.18
CA GLY A 26 -26.04 -2.28 -3.76
C GLY A 26 -25.83 -3.81 -3.70
N GLU A 27 -24.57 -4.25 -3.78
CA GLU A 27 -24.21 -5.68 -3.78
C GLU A 27 -23.77 -6.15 -2.38
N PRO A 28 -24.01 -7.41 -2.01
CA PRO A 28 -23.54 -7.96 -0.76
C PRO A 28 -22.00 -7.96 -0.65
N VAL A 29 -21.46 -7.71 0.56
CA VAL A 29 -20.01 -7.60 0.83
C VAL A 29 -19.22 -8.79 0.28
N HIS A 30 -19.71 -10.03 0.44
CA HIS A 30 -19.03 -11.23 -0.05
C HIS A 30 -18.90 -11.26 -1.57
N ARG A 31 -19.91 -10.74 -2.32
CA ARG A 31 -19.85 -10.63 -3.79
C ARG A 31 -18.89 -9.55 -4.23
N VAL A 32 -18.84 -8.44 -3.51
CA VAL A 32 -17.89 -7.35 -3.74
C VAL A 32 -16.46 -7.85 -3.56
N ARG A 33 -16.17 -8.55 -2.43
CA ARG A 33 -14.86 -9.15 -2.18
C ARG A 33 -14.43 -10.07 -3.31
N SER A 34 -15.27 -11.04 -3.67
CA SER A 34 -14.97 -11.97 -4.76
C SER A 34 -14.71 -11.25 -6.09
N ALA A 35 -15.43 -10.17 -6.38
CA ALA A 35 -15.23 -9.39 -7.58
C ALA A 35 -13.91 -8.60 -7.57
N LEU A 36 -13.51 -8.03 -6.43
CA LEU A 36 -12.23 -7.34 -6.29
C LEU A 36 -11.05 -8.31 -6.41
N GLU A 37 -11.15 -9.49 -5.82
CA GLU A 37 -10.15 -10.57 -5.98
C GLU A 37 -10.02 -11.01 -7.45
N HIS A 38 -11.14 -11.10 -8.16
CA HIS A 38 -11.13 -11.39 -9.58
C HIS A 38 -10.48 -10.26 -10.41
N LEU A 39 -10.80 -8.99 -10.13
CA LEU A 39 -10.16 -7.85 -10.77
C LEU A 39 -8.65 -7.83 -10.50
N LYS A 40 -8.25 -8.12 -9.27
CA LYS A 40 -6.82 -8.24 -8.90
C LYS A 40 -6.13 -9.29 -9.78
N ALA A 41 -6.70 -10.49 -9.88
CA ALA A 41 -6.15 -11.57 -10.69
C ALA A 41 -6.12 -11.24 -12.21
N ASP A 42 -7.11 -10.49 -12.71
CA ASP A 42 -7.12 -10.00 -14.11
C ASP A 42 -5.98 -8.98 -14.34
N TYR A 43 -5.80 -8.01 -13.44
CA TYR A 43 -4.73 -7.01 -13.54
C TYR A 43 -3.33 -7.62 -13.40
N ASP A 44 -3.22 -8.71 -12.63
CA ASP A 44 -1.99 -9.48 -12.48
C ASP A 44 -1.72 -10.44 -13.65
N GLY A 45 -2.64 -10.51 -14.63
CA GLY A 45 -2.52 -11.38 -15.78
C GLY A 45 -2.66 -12.87 -15.44
N VAL A 46 -3.23 -13.22 -14.29
CA VAL A 46 -3.45 -14.61 -13.85
C VAL A 46 -4.70 -15.20 -14.53
N ILE A 47 -5.70 -14.38 -14.76
CA ILE A 47 -6.93 -14.77 -15.44
C ILE A 47 -6.83 -14.26 -16.87
N GLY A 48 -6.80 -15.19 -17.85
CA GLY A 48 -6.85 -14.84 -19.26
C GLY A 48 -8.16 -14.12 -19.57
N ASN A 49 -8.04 -13.03 -20.30
CA ASN A 49 -9.07 -12.09 -20.70
C ASN A 49 -10.41 -12.78 -21.02
N THR A 50 -11.38 -12.70 -20.12
CA THR A 50 -12.78 -12.90 -20.49
C THR A 50 -13.13 -11.73 -21.41
N PRO A 51 -13.60 -11.95 -22.64
CA PRO A 51 -13.84 -10.86 -23.58
C PRO A 51 -14.82 -9.87 -22.96
N ALA A 52 -14.40 -8.61 -22.93
CA ALA A 52 -15.24 -7.50 -22.53
C ALA A 52 -16.58 -7.62 -23.28
N HIS A 53 -17.67 -7.54 -22.54
CA HIS A 53 -19.03 -7.51 -23.01
C HIS A 53 -19.16 -6.64 -24.25
N SER A 54 -19.35 -7.27 -25.43
CA SER A 54 -19.67 -6.56 -26.65
C SER A 54 -21.01 -5.86 -26.49
N PRO A 55 -21.13 -4.57 -26.83
CA PRO A 55 -22.43 -3.97 -27.02
C PRO A 55 -23.10 -4.65 -28.19
N ARG A 56 -24.34 -5.01 -28.00
CA ARG A 56 -25.21 -5.57 -29.01
C ARG A 56 -25.46 -4.56 -30.13
N ASP A 57 -25.62 -5.16 -31.28
CA ASP A 57 -26.48 -4.78 -32.38
C ASP A 57 -25.98 -3.77 -33.41
N GLY A 58 -25.94 -4.30 -34.61
CA GLY A 58 -26.35 -3.57 -35.78
C GLY A 58 -25.36 -3.55 -36.94
N ALA A 59 -25.67 -4.42 -37.92
CA ALA A 59 -25.45 -4.22 -39.34
C ALA A 59 -24.11 -4.64 -39.99
N ALA A 60 -24.27 -5.66 -40.79
CA ALA A 60 -23.79 -5.81 -42.18
C ALA A 60 -22.29 -5.86 -42.48
N GLY A 61 -21.83 -7.07 -42.80
CA GLY A 61 -21.08 -7.36 -44.03
C GLY A 61 -19.72 -6.68 -44.17
N TYR A 62 -18.65 -7.43 -43.82
CA TYR A 62 -17.41 -7.31 -44.59
C TYR A 62 -16.72 -8.67 -44.70
N ASP A 63 -16.32 -8.96 -45.92
CA ASP A 63 -15.84 -10.20 -46.47
C ASP A 63 -14.55 -10.73 -45.86
N GLY A 64 -14.43 -12.03 -45.92
CA GLY A 64 -13.39 -12.86 -45.33
C GLY A 64 -11.97 -12.50 -45.69
N ARG A 65 -11.15 -12.48 -44.65
CA ARG A 65 -9.77 -13.00 -44.66
C ARG A 65 -9.50 -13.68 -43.34
N SER A 66 -9.22 -14.96 -43.45
CA SER A 66 -8.79 -15.87 -42.41
C SER A 66 -7.55 -15.31 -41.65
N ALA A 67 -7.79 -14.62 -40.55
CA ALA A 67 -6.79 -14.45 -39.53
C ALA A 67 -6.98 -15.59 -38.55
N SER A 68 -5.92 -16.35 -38.32
CA SER A 68 -5.85 -17.50 -37.41
C SER A 68 -6.46 -17.15 -36.04
N ARG A 69 -7.60 -17.80 -35.74
CA ARG A 69 -8.42 -17.59 -34.53
C ARG A 69 -7.87 -18.24 -33.25
N ASP A 70 -6.64 -18.69 -33.25
CA ASP A 70 -6.10 -19.55 -32.18
C ASP A 70 -5.06 -18.90 -31.29
N ALA A 71 -4.79 -17.61 -31.39
CA ALA A 71 -3.99 -16.91 -30.39
C ALA A 71 -4.93 -16.33 -29.33
N VAL A 72 -5.18 -17.08 -28.25
CA VAL A 72 -5.67 -16.50 -26.98
C VAL A 72 -4.62 -15.43 -26.61
N PRO A 73 -4.98 -14.14 -26.56
CA PRO A 73 -4.01 -13.14 -26.17
C PRO A 73 -3.48 -13.51 -24.79
N ALA A 74 -2.16 -13.66 -24.68
CA ALA A 74 -1.52 -13.92 -23.39
C ALA A 74 -2.02 -12.87 -22.39
N ALA A 75 -2.41 -13.32 -21.21
CA ALA A 75 -2.88 -12.45 -20.14
C ALA A 75 -1.83 -11.35 -19.91
N ARG A 76 -2.23 -10.10 -20.10
CA ARG A 76 -1.30 -8.96 -20.03
C ARG A 76 -1.29 -8.39 -18.64
N VAL A 77 -0.16 -8.49 -17.94
CA VAL A 77 0.09 -7.77 -16.70
C VAL A 77 -0.07 -6.27 -16.96
N ARG A 78 -0.87 -5.61 -16.12
CA ARG A 78 -1.09 -4.15 -16.20
C ARG A 78 0.07 -3.42 -15.52
N GLY A 79 0.32 -2.16 -15.86
CA GLY A 79 1.31 -1.30 -15.18
C GLY A 79 0.88 -0.85 -13.77
N PHE A 80 -0.30 -1.27 -13.34
CA PHE A 80 -0.87 -1.04 -12.02
C PHE A 80 -1.38 -2.36 -11.42
N GLU A 81 -1.55 -2.37 -10.13
CA GLU A 81 -2.06 -3.50 -9.37
C GLU A 81 -3.15 -3.06 -8.39
N LEU A 82 -4.07 -3.97 -8.08
CA LEU A 82 -5.10 -3.76 -7.06
C LEU A 82 -4.64 -4.44 -5.76
N ARG A 83 -4.57 -3.68 -4.67
CA ARG A 83 -4.12 -4.18 -3.36
C ARG A 83 -5.12 -3.89 -2.26
N GLU A 84 -5.20 -4.80 -1.31
CA GLU A 84 -5.86 -4.57 -0.03
C GLU A 84 -4.82 -3.98 0.94
N VAL A 85 -5.05 -2.74 1.38
CA VAL A 85 -4.09 -1.95 2.17
C VAL A 85 -4.83 -1.21 3.26
N ALA A 86 -4.34 -1.24 4.48
CA ALA A 86 -4.96 -0.57 5.64
C ALA A 86 -6.45 -0.92 5.80
N GLY A 87 -6.85 -2.16 5.51
CA GLY A 87 -8.22 -2.65 5.59
C GLY A 87 -9.14 -2.24 4.43
N GLY A 88 -8.61 -1.61 3.37
CA GLY A 88 -9.36 -1.21 2.19
C GLY A 88 -8.66 -1.55 0.88
N TRP A 89 -9.35 -1.40 -0.23
CA TRP A 89 -8.86 -1.70 -1.58
C TRP A 89 -8.50 -0.43 -2.34
N ARG A 90 -7.34 -0.46 -3.01
CA ARG A 90 -6.86 0.66 -3.83
C ARG A 90 -5.97 0.18 -4.98
N ILE A 91 -5.96 0.97 -6.08
CA ILE A 91 -5.04 0.79 -7.20
C ILE A 91 -3.72 1.50 -6.91
N TYR A 92 -2.62 0.81 -7.17
CA TYR A 92 -1.24 1.31 -7.08
C TYR A 92 -0.51 1.08 -8.40
N SER A 93 0.45 1.94 -8.73
CA SER A 93 1.44 1.63 -9.76
C SER A 93 2.33 0.48 -9.28
N ARG A 94 2.70 -0.44 -10.17
CA ARG A 94 3.61 -1.53 -9.81
C ARG A 94 4.98 -1.02 -9.42
N SER A 95 5.61 -1.70 -8.47
CA SER A 95 6.93 -1.34 -7.95
C SER A 95 8.02 -1.35 -9.01
N GLU A 96 7.91 -2.18 -10.04
CA GLU A 96 8.83 -2.21 -11.19
C GLU A 96 8.86 -0.89 -11.97
N HIS A 97 7.81 -0.08 -11.88
CA HIS A 97 7.72 1.24 -12.50
C HIS A 97 7.98 2.40 -11.52
N ALA A 98 8.44 2.10 -10.28
CA ALA A 98 8.58 3.10 -9.23
C ALA A 98 9.49 4.26 -9.63
N GLN A 99 10.62 4.00 -10.33
CA GLN A 99 11.53 5.04 -10.77
C GLN A 99 10.85 5.95 -11.81
N LEU A 100 10.22 5.39 -12.82
CA LEU A 100 9.49 6.13 -13.86
C LEU A 100 8.39 7.03 -13.25
N VAL A 101 7.60 6.47 -12.34
CA VAL A 101 6.53 7.22 -11.65
C VAL A 101 7.11 8.31 -10.76
N THR A 102 8.22 8.02 -10.06
CA THR A 102 8.92 9.01 -9.24
C THR A 102 9.42 10.18 -10.09
N ASP A 103 10.06 9.93 -11.20
CA ASP A 103 10.59 10.97 -12.10
C ASP A 103 9.45 11.84 -12.66
N PHE A 104 8.32 11.22 -13.02
CA PHE A 104 7.14 11.94 -13.48
C PHE A 104 6.47 12.81 -12.40
N VAL A 105 6.42 12.33 -11.15
CA VAL A 105 5.73 13.02 -10.03
C VAL A 105 6.63 14.05 -9.35
N VAL A 106 7.96 13.84 -9.32
CA VAL A 106 8.91 14.62 -8.51
C VAL A 106 9.23 15.99 -9.11
N GLU A 107 8.86 16.30 -10.35
CA GLU A 107 9.00 17.67 -10.87
C GLU A 107 8.28 18.73 -10.02
N GLY A 108 7.58 18.37 -8.94
CA GLY A 108 6.80 19.31 -8.14
C GLY A 108 6.74 19.12 -6.61
N SER A 109 7.36 18.12 -5.97
CA SER A 109 7.09 17.93 -4.53
C SER A 109 8.33 17.80 -3.64
N SER A 110 8.46 18.76 -2.73
CA SER A 110 9.39 18.79 -1.58
C SER A 110 8.98 17.86 -0.41
N SER A 111 8.23 16.78 -0.66
CA SER A 111 7.56 16.01 0.41
C SER A 111 8.31 14.75 0.88
N ARG A 112 9.56 14.53 0.44
CA ARG A 112 10.34 13.37 0.91
C ARG A 112 10.65 13.49 2.41
N LEU A 113 10.57 12.37 3.11
CA LEU A 113 11.08 12.28 4.47
C LEU A 113 12.62 12.27 4.43
N SER A 114 13.25 12.98 5.38
CA SER A 114 14.70 12.88 5.57
C SER A 114 15.07 11.47 6.06
N GLN A 115 16.33 11.08 5.88
CA GLN A 115 16.86 9.82 6.40
C GLN A 115 16.59 9.69 7.92
N ALA A 116 16.84 10.74 8.71
CA ALA A 116 16.55 10.76 10.14
C ALA A 116 15.06 10.54 10.45
N ALA A 117 14.15 11.05 9.61
CA ALA A 117 12.72 10.84 9.79
C ALA A 117 12.31 9.40 9.45
N LEU A 118 12.88 8.80 8.41
CA LEU A 118 12.63 7.40 8.05
C LEU A 118 13.11 6.45 9.15
N GLU A 119 14.31 6.65 9.68
CA GLU A 119 14.86 5.83 10.74
C GLU A 119 14.06 5.97 12.05
N THR A 120 13.62 7.19 12.40
CA THR A 120 12.76 7.42 13.57
C THR A 120 11.38 6.76 13.38
N LEU A 121 10.80 6.88 12.19
CA LEU A 121 9.53 6.24 11.85
C LEU A 121 9.64 4.71 11.93
N ALA A 122 10.75 4.12 11.46
CA ALA A 122 11.01 2.69 11.56
C ALA A 122 11.06 2.24 13.04
N VAL A 123 11.82 2.93 13.89
CA VAL A 123 11.86 2.60 15.33
C VAL A 123 10.47 2.59 15.95
N VAL A 124 9.63 3.59 15.63
CA VAL A 124 8.25 3.60 16.13
C VAL A 124 7.44 2.45 15.57
N ALA A 125 7.52 2.17 14.26
CA ALA A 125 6.74 1.13 13.61
C ALA A 125 6.96 -0.26 14.23
N TYR A 126 8.19 -0.56 14.62
CA TYR A 126 8.53 -1.87 15.20
C TYR A 126 8.33 -1.97 16.71
N LEU A 127 8.36 -0.84 17.44
CA LEU A 127 8.33 -0.84 18.90
C LEU A 127 7.06 -0.24 19.51
N GLN A 128 6.10 0.15 18.67
CA GLN A 128 4.86 0.79 19.11
C GLN A 128 4.01 -0.12 20.01
N PRO A 129 3.30 0.46 21.01
CA PRO A 129 3.33 1.88 21.37
C PRO A 129 4.60 2.26 22.14
N VAL A 130 5.25 3.38 21.77
CA VAL A 130 6.58 3.76 22.31
C VAL A 130 6.66 5.25 22.63
N SER A 131 7.39 5.61 23.73
CA SER A 131 7.60 7.00 24.12
C SER A 131 8.74 7.66 23.34
N ARG A 132 8.70 9.00 23.22
CA ARG A 132 9.79 9.77 22.57
C ARG A 132 11.15 9.57 23.24
N SER A 133 11.18 9.47 24.58
CA SER A 133 12.41 9.22 25.33
C SER A 133 13.03 7.88 24.94
N ARG A 134 12.22 6.82 24.81
CA ARG A 134 12.69 5.51 24.38
C ARG A 134 13.22 5.54 22.95
N VAL A 135 12.49 6.21 22.04
CA VAL A 135 12.96 6.38 20.65
C VAL A 135 14.27 7.16 20.60
N SER A 136 14.41 8.26 21.37
CA SER A 136 15.65 9.04 21.45
C SER A 136 16.82 8.20 21.98
N ALA A 137 16.59 7.34 22.98
CA ALA A 137 17.62 6.45 23.51
C ALA A 137 18.13 5.46 22.47
N ILE A 138 17.22 4.86 21.67
CA ILE A 138 17.59 3.93 20.60
C ILE A 138 18.31 4.63 19.46
N ARG A 139 17.86 5.85 19.11
CA ARG A 139 18.44 6.62 18.00
C ARG A 139 19.76 7.32 18.37
N GLY A 140 20.09 7.44 19.66
CA GLY A 140 21.24 8.19 20.16
C GLY A 140 21.16 9.71 19.94
N VAL A 141 20.01 10.25 19.51
CA VAL A 141 19.80 11.67 19.21
C VAL A 141 18.41 12.15 19.67
N ASN A 142 18.26 13.47 19.84
CA ASN A 142 16.95 14.06 20.11
C ASN A 142 16.02 13.91 18.91
N VAL A 143 14.84 13.30 19.11
CA VAL A 143 13.84 13.04 18.06
C VAL A 143 12.62 13.95 18.12
N ASP A 144 12.55 14.92 19.05
CA ASP A 144 11.34 15.73 19.30
C ASP A 144 10.83 16.45 18.04
N GLY A 145 11.74 17.05 17.28
CA GLY A 145 11.41 17.75 16.05
C GLY A 145 10.91 16.79 14.98
N VAL A 146 11.56 15.63 14.88
CA VAL A 146 11.23 14.59 13.89
C VAL A 146 9.87 13.97 14.22
N VAL A 147 9.62 13.57 15.45
CA VAL A 147 8.32 13.01 15.87
C VAL A 147 7.20 14.01 15.64
N ARG A 148 7.40 15.30 15.97
CA ARG A 148 6.42 16.36 15.67
C ARG A 148 6.09 16.42 14.17
N THR A 149 7.10 16.37 13.32
CA THR A 149 6.92 16.39 11.86
C THR A 149 6.15 15.16 11.38
N LEU A 150 6.46 13.97 11.89
CA LEU A 150 5.78 12.73 11.53
C LEU A 150 4.31 12.73 11.96
N VAL A 151 4.00 13.30 13.14
CA VAL A 151 2.62 13.50 13.60
C VAL A 151 1.89 14.52 12.71
N GLN A 152 2.50 15.65 12.38
CA GLN A 152 1.93 16.67 11.49
C GLN A 152 1.65 16.12 10.09
N ARG A 153 2.47 15.18 9.60
CA ARG A 153 2.26 14.48 8.34
C ARG A 153 1.25 13.32 8.44
N GLY A 154 0.69 13.07 9.61
CA GLY A 154 -0.29 12.02 9.86
C GLY A 154 0.28 10.59 9.82
N LEU A 155 1.61 10.42 9.85
CA LEU A 155 2.25 9.09 9.85
C LEU A 155 2.31 8.47 11.24
N LEU A 156 2.34 9.31 12.28
CA LEU A 156 2.27 8.92 13.67
C LEU A 156 1.05 9.55 14.35
N THR A 157 0.55 8.87 15.36
CA THR A 157 -0.47 9.38 16.28
C THR A 157 0.01 9.27 17.72
N ALA A 158 -0.42 10.22 18.57
CA ALA A 158 -0.18 10.19 20.01
C ALA A 158 -1.33 9.45 20.68
N HIS A 159 -1.01 8.56 21.60
CA HIS A 159 -1.94 7.85 22.46
C HIS A 159 -1.98 8.45 23.87
N GLU A 160 -2.76 7.82 24.73
CA GLU A 160 -2.81 8.12 26.15
C GLU A 160 -1.42 8.00 26.79
N ARG A 161 -1.26 8.63 27.93
CA ARG A 161 0.00 8.60 28.67
C ARG A 161 0.20 7.23 29.31
N GLU A 162 1.42 6.77 29.30
CA GLU A 162 1.84 5.59 30.05
C GLU A 162 1.61 5.84 31.55
N GLU A 163 0.89 4.97 32.23
CA GLU A 163 0.51 5.15 33.65
C GLU A 163 1.75 5.26 34.55
N ALA A 164 2.79 4.49 34.27
CA ALA A 164 4.00 4.42 35.09
C ALA A 164 4.88 5.66 34.99
N THR A 165 4.97 6.30 33.82
CA THR A 165 5.94 7.38 33.56
C THR A 165 5.28 8.72 33.22
N GLY A 166 3.97 8.72 32.92
CA GLY A 166 3.25 9.87 32.41
C GLY A 166 3.66 10.29 30.99
N SER A 167 4.49 9.50 30.31
CA SER A 167 4.99 9.77 28.96
C SER A 167 3.93 9.52 27.91
N VAL A 168 3.84 10.41 26.90
CA VAL A 168 2.98 10.20 25.74
C VAL A 168 3.56 9.07 24.89
N LEU A 169 2.72 8.11 24.52
CA LEU A 169 3.06 7.00 23.62
C LEU A 169 2.67 7.33 22.20
N TYR A 170 3.43 6.83 21.24
CA TYR A 170 3.23 7.03 19.81
C TYR A 170 3.09 5.69 19.08
N SER A 171 2.21 5.67 18.08
CA SER A 171 2.07 4.55 17.15
C SER A 171 1.92 5.07 15.72
N THR A 172 2.08 4.18 14.76
CA THR A 172 1.80 4.46 13.35
C THR A 172 0.29 4.58 13.10
N THR A 173 -0.07 5.19 11.98
CA THR A 173 -1.46 5.40 11.56
C THR A 173 -1.82 4.50 10.37
N PRO A 174 -3.11 4.37 10.00
CA PRO A 174 -3.49 3.74 8.74
C PRO A 174 -2.83 4.38 7.51
N LEU A 175 -2.59 5.70 7.53
CA LEU A 175 -1.87 6.39 6.46
C LEU A 175 -0.42 5.89 6.31
N PHE A 176 0.24 5.50 7.39
CA PHE A 176 1.55 4.86 7.33
C PHE A 176 1.49 3.56 6.53
N LEU A 177 0.56 2.67 6.84
CA LEU A 177 0.35 1.41 6.10
C LEU A 177 0.03 1.69 4.63
N GLU A 178 -0.86 2.63 4.36
CA GLU A 178 -1.21 3.05 3.00
C GLU A 178 0.02 3.52 2.20
N LYS A 179 0.88 4.34 2.80
CA LYS A 179 2.09 4.87 2.14
C LYS A 179 3.13 3.78 1.85
N LEU A 180 3.18 2.74 2.68
CA LEU A 180 4.05 1.58 2.46
C LEU A 180 3.37 0.50 1.60
N GLY A 181 2.05 0.62 1.36
CA GLY A 181 1.28 -0.37 0.63
C GLY A 181 1.12 -1.69 1.41
N LEU A 182 1.03 -1.63 2.74
CA LEU A 182 0.88 -2.79 3.63
C LEU A 182 -0.57 -2.93 4.08
N GLY A 183 -1.05 -4.17 4.21
CA GLY A 183 -2.35 -4.49 4.77
C GLY A 183 -2.37 -4.38 6.30
N SER A 184 -1.28 -4.78 6.93
CA SER A 184 -1.10 -4.75 8.39
C SER A 184 0.35 -4.52 8.78
N LEU A 185 0.62 -4.32 10.07
CA LEU A 185 1.97 -4.21 10.61
C LEU A 185 2.75 -5.53 10.52
N ASP A 186 2.06 -6.66 10.49
CA ASP A 186 2.67 -7.99 10.40
C ASP A 186 3.34 -8.22 9.04
N GLU A 187 3.04 -7.40 8.04
CA GLU A 187 3.70 -7.44 6.74
C GLU A 187 5.03 -6.64 6.71
N LEU A 188 5.40 -5.98 7.81
CA LEU A 188 6.71 -5.35 7.92
C LEU A 188 7.81 -6.44 7.87
N PRO A 189 8.91 -6.18 7.15
CA PRO A 189 10.05 -7.12 7.12
C PRO A 189 10.56 -7.45 8.52
N ASP A 190 10.94 -8.70 8.76
CA ASP A 190 11.58 -9.08 10.02
C ASP A 190 12.93 -8.36 10.16
N ILE A 191 13.18 -7.77 11.34
CA ILE A 191 14.44 -7.07 11.62
C ILE A 191 15.56 -8.06 11.98
N ALA A 192 15.25 -9.25 12.48
CA ALA A 192 16.24 -10.21 12.95
C ALA A 192 17.39 -10.48 11.95
N PRO A 193 17.13 -10.62 10.63
CA PRO A 193 18.20 -10.79 9.63
C PRO A 193 19.06 -9.53 9.41
N LEU A 194 18.62 -8.36 9.86
CA LEU A 194 19.30 -7.08 9.65
C LEU A 194 20.12 -6.64 10.87
N LEU A 195 19.98 -7.34 12.00
CA LEU A 195 20.80 -7.10 13.19
C LEU A 195 22.13 -7.85 13.02
N PRO A 196 23.28 -7.22 13.42
CA PRO A 196 24.55 -7.95 13.53
C PRO A 196 24.36 -9.20 14.38
N GLY A 197 24.83 -10.34 13.89
CA GLY A 197 24.81 -11.57 14.67
C GLY A 197 25.53 -11.35 16.01
N THR A 198 25.10 -12.03 17.06
CA THR A 198 25.75 -12.01 18.37
C THR A 198 27.24 -12.34 18.30
N ASP A 199 27.65 -13.06 17.27
CA ASP A 199 29.06 -13.43 17.01
C ASP A 199 29.96 -12.25 16.61
N GLN A 200 29.39 -11.09 16.26
CA GLN A 200 30.15 -9.87 15.92
C GLN A 200 30.25 -8.86 17.09
N LEU A 201 29.61 -9.15 18.21
CA LEU A 201 29.66 -8.27 19.39
C LEU A 201 30.85 -8.60 20.30
N ASP A 202 31.43 -9.81 20.20
CA ASP A 202 32.58 -10.22 21.00
C ASP A 202 33.93 -9.64 20.51
N ASP A 203 33.96 -9.05 19.29
CA ASP A 203 35.17 -8.43 18.71
C ASP A 203 35.32 -6.93 19.04
N ILE A 204 34.46 -6.35 19.91
CA ILE A 204 34.47 -4.91 20.24
C ILE A 204 35.04 -4.66 21.68
N GLU A 205 35.39 -5.70 22.43
CA GLU A 205 36.03 -5.58 23.74
C GLU A 205 37.54 -5.93 23.65
N ASP A 206 38.33 -5.05 22.97
CA ASP A 206 39.79 -4.95 23.19
C ASP A 206 40.27 -3.51 22.96
#